data_08e415d0aa5d7eb4fc1c9a1ceea83b34
#
_entry.id   08e415d0aa5d7eb4fc1c9a1ceea83b34
#
_cell.length_a   1.000
_cell.length_b   1.000
_cell.length_c   1.000
_cell.angle_alpha   90.00
_cell.angle_beta   90.00
_cell.angle_gamma   90.00
#
_symmetry.space_group_name_H-M   'P 1'
#
loop_
_entity.id
_entity.type
_entity.pdbx_description
1 polymer ?
#
loop_
_entity_poly.entity_id
_entity_poly.type
_entity_poly.pdbx_seq_one_letter_code
_entity_poly.pdbx_strand_id
1 'polypeptide(L)'
;MKPPRAVSSTEKIIFPIVGLLLTCFLVPSGLPLLGMLFFGNLLKESGVTRRLAETARGPLIDTITILLGITVGASTQATQFLTLNSIKIFGLGALSFVIATCAGVLFVKLFNLILKDGNKINPLIGNAGVSAVPDSARISQVVGLEYDPTNYLLMHAMGPNVAGVIGSA
;
A
#
# COMPACT_ATOMS: atom_id res chain seq x y z
N MET A 1 -10.71 -14.75 0.66
CA MET A 1 -11.84 -13.89 0.18
C MET A 1 -12.00 -14.09 -1.33
N LYS A 2 -13.23 -14.09 -1.86
CA LYS A 2 -13.48 -14.20 -3.31
C LYS A 2 -13.57 -12.82 -3.94
N PRO A 3 -13.06 -12.61 -5.17
CA PRO A 3 -13.24 -11.35 -5.87
C PRO A 3 -14.75 -11.11 -6.12
N PRO A 4 -15.21 -9.85 -5.99
CA PRO A 4 -16.65 -9.56 -6.11
C PRO A 4 -17.21 -9.78 -7.52
N ARG A 5 -16.40 -9.60 -8.57
CA ARG A 5 -16.76 -9.87 -9.97
C ARG A 5 -15.53 -10.06 -10.86
N ALA A 6 -15.73 -10.64 -12.03
CA ALA A 6 -14.71 -10.65 -13.07
C ALA A 6 -14.61 -9.23 -13.70
N VAL A 7 -13.39 -8.74 -13.88
CA VAL A 7 -13.08 -7.42 -14.45
C VAL A 7 -12.55 -7.60 -15.87
N SER A 8 -13.09 -6.84 -16.82
CA SER A 8 -12.67 -6.90 -18.23
C SER A 8 -11.28 -6.28 -18.43
N SER A 9 -10.58 -6.65 -19.52
CA SER A 9 -9.26 -6.07 -19.85
C SER A 9 -9.37 -4.57 -20.11
N THR A 10 -10.44 -4.11 -20.73
CA THR A 10 -10.70 -2.69 -20.98
C THR A 10 -10.86 -1.91 -19.67
N GLU A 11 -11.60 -2.44 -18.71
CA GLU A 11 -11.75 -1.82 -17.38
C GLU A 11 -10.40 -1.69 -16.67
N LYS A 12 -9.53 -2.70 -16.77
CA LYS A 12 -8.19 -2.68 -16.17
C LYS A 12 -7.26 -1.64 -16.77
N ILE A 13 -7.47 -1.25 -18.03
CA ILE A 13 -6.69 -0.21 -18.70
C ILE A 13 -7.27 1.17 -18.42
N ILE A 14 -8.60 1.32 -18.48
CA ILE A 14 -9.26 2.62 -18.27
C ILE A 14 -9.19 3.08 -16.82
N PHE A 15 -9.35 2.16 -15.87
CA PHE A 15 -9.36 2.48 -14.45
C PHE A 15 -8.12 3.25 -13.97
N PRO A 16 -6.87 2.84 -14.30
CA PRO A 16 -5.68 3.59 -13.92
C PRO A 16 -5.65 5.01 -14.46
N ILE A 17 -6.10 5.20 -15.70
CA ILE A 17 -6.10 6.52 -16.35
C ILE A 17 -7.11 7.45 -15.66
N VAL A 18 -8.34 6.98 -15.50
CA VAL A 18 -9.40 7.74 -14.83
C VAL A 18 -9.06 7.97 -13.35
N GLY A 19 -8.57 6.93 -12.67
CA GLY A 19 -8.14 7.00 -11.28
C GLY A 19 -7.02 8.02 -11.08
N LEU A 20 -6.01 8.03 -11.96
CA LEU A 20 -4.93 9.01 -11.91
C LEU A 20 -5.46 10.44 -12.08
N LEU A 21 -6.28 10.68 -13.09
CA LEU A 21 -6.85 12.00 -13.33
C LEU A 21 -7.68 12.50 -12.13
N LEU A 22 -8.57 11.66 -11.59
CA LEU A 22 -9.37 12.01 -10.43
C LEU A 22 -8.52 12.30 -9.20
N THR A 23 -7.52 11.45 -8.91
CA THR A 23 -6.65 11.65 -7.74
C THR A 23 -5.75 12.87 -7.88
N CYS A 24 -5.28 13.20 -9.09
CA CYS A 24 -4.53 14.44 -9.35
C CYS A 24 -5.35 15.70 -9.04
N PHE A 25 -6.64 15.69 -9.35
CA PHE A 25 -7.51 16.83 -9.05
C PHE A 25 -7.84 16.94 -7.55
N LEU A 26 -8.00 15.80 -6.86
CA LEU A 26 -8.39 15.77 -5.45
C LEU A 26 -7.20 15.95 -4.51
N VAL A 27 -6.07 15.30 -4.81
CA VAL A 27 -4.88 15.26 -3.95
C VAL A 27 -3.61 15.39 -4.81
N PRO A 28 -3.24 16.63 -5.20
CA PRO A 28 -2.07 16.87 -6.06
C PRO A 28 -0.75 16.39 -5.47
N SER A 29 -0.61 16.42 -4.15
CA SER A 29 0.58 15.96 -3.41
C SER A 29 0.84 14.45 -3.53
N GLY A 30 -0.20 13.65 -3.73
CA GLY A 30 -0.11 12.21 -3.97
C GLY A 30 0.32 11.81 -5.38
N LEU A 31 0.42 12.76 -6.31
CA LEU A 31 0.68 12.51 -7.73
C LEU A 31 1.93 11.64 -8.00
N PRO A 32 3.11 11.88 -7.39
CA PRO A 32 4.29 11.06 -7.69
C PRO A 32 4.08 9.58 -7.37
N LEU A 33 3.49 9.27 -6.22
CA LEU A 33 3.28 7.90 -5.78
C LEU A 33 2.16 7.22 -6.56
N LEU A 34 1.01 7.87 -6.67
CA LEU A 34 -0.16 7.34 -7.39
C LEU A 34 0.10 7.27 -8.89
N GLY A 35 0.83 8.25 -9.43
CA GLY A 35 1.25 8.25 -10.83
C GLY A 35 2.09 7.02 -11.17
N MET A 36 3.07 6.68 -10.34
CA MET A 36 3.90 5.49 -10.54
C MET A 36 3.11 4.19 -10.34
N LEU A 37 2.19 4.15 -9.37
CA LEU A 37 1.30 3.00 -9.16
C LEU A 37 0.43 2.73 -10.40
N PHE A 38 -0.28 3.76 -10.87
CA PHE A 38 -1.15 3.63 -12.03
C PHE A 38 -0.38 3.40 -13.34
N PHE A 39 0.78 4.03 -13.49
CA PHE A 39 1.67 3.79 -14.63
C PHE A 39 2.15 2.34 -14.66
N GLY A 40 2.59 1.79 -13.52
CA GLY A 40 2.99 0.39 -13.41
C GLY A 40 1.85 -0.57 -13.75
N ASN A 41 0.62 -0.26 -13.29
CA ASN A 41 -0.55 -1.04 -13.64
C ASN A 41 -0.89 -0.98 -15.13
N LEU A 42 -0.75 0.19 -15.76
CA LEU A 42 -0.96 0.37 -17.19
C LEU A 42 0.06 -0.43 -18.00
N LEU A 43 1.33 -0.40 -17.63
CA LEU A 43 2.39 -1.21 -18.26
C LEU A 43 2.06 -2.71 -18.23
N LYS A 44 1.52 -3.18 -17.10
CA LYS A 44 1.17 -4.59 -16.92
C LYS A 44 -0.05 -5.00 -17.71
N GLU A 45 -1.14 -4.23 -17.63
CA GLU A 45 -2.46 -4.62 -18.16
C GLU A 45 -2.64 -4.26 -19.66
N SER A 46 -1.79 -3.40 -20.23
CA SER A 46 -1.82 -3.06 -21.65
C SER A 46 -1.52 -4.25 -22.57
N GLY A 47 -0.82 -5.27 -22.07
CA GLY A 47 -0.41 -6.44 -22.85
C GLY A 47 0.73 -6.20 -23.84
N VAL A 48 0.91 -4.96 -24.31
CA VAL A 48 1.94 -4.58 -25.29
C VAL A 48 3.31 -4.36 -24.62
N THR A 49 3.32 -3.83 -23.40
CA THR A 49 4.54 -3.44 -22.67
C THR A 49 4.95 -4.44 -21.59
N ARG A 50 4.58 -5.71 -21.73
CA ARG A 50 4.83 -6.76 -20.75
C ARG A 50 6.29 -6.85 -20.30
N ARG A 51 7.23 -6.78 -21.28
CA ARG A 51 8.68 -6.78 -20.98
C ARG A 51 9.09 -5.61 -20.09
N LEU A 52 8.54 -4.42 -20.34
CA LEU A 52 8.83 -3.23 -19.51
C LEU A 52 8.24 -3.36 -18.11
N ALA A 53 7.06 -3.94 -18.00
CA ALA A 53 6.44 -4.24 -16.69
C ALA A 53 7.29 -5.22 -15.87
N GLU A 54 7.86 -6.25 -16.50
CA GLU A 54 8.75 -7.21 -15.85
C GLU A 54 10.08 -6.56 -15.43
N THR A 55 10.67 -5.71 -16.28
CA THR A 55 11.86 -4.93 -15.93
C THR A 55 11.61 -3.97 -14.77
N ALA A 56 10.48 -3.29 -14.78
CA ALA A 56 10.10 -2.36 -13.71
C ALA A 56 9.87 -3.08 -12.37
N ARG A 57 9.28 -4.27 -12.42
CA ARG A 57 8.99 -5.08 -11.23
C ARG A 57 10.23 -5.72 -10.58
N GLY A 58 11.25 -6.00 -11.34
CA GLY A 58 12.49 -6.65 -10.89
C GLY A 58 13.68 -5.69 -10.98
N PRO A 59 14.50 -5.71 -12.05
CA PRO A 59 15.78 -5.01 -12.10
C PRO A 59 15.72 -3.51 -11.78
N LEU A 60 14.66 -2.82 -12.21
CA LEU A 60 14.53 -1.39 -11.96
C LEU A 60 14.26 -1.11 -10.48
N ILE A 61 13.33 -1.85 -9.86
CA ILE A 61 13.01 -1.65 -8.44
C ILE A 61 14.21 -1.99 -7.55
N ASP A 62 14.97 -3.04 -7.90
CA ASP A 62 16.17 -3.44 -7.15
C ASP A 62 17.24 -2.34 -7.23
N THR A 63 17.49 -1.79 -8.42
CA THR A 63 18.43 -0.68 -8.62
C THR A 63 18.00 0.56 -7.83
N ILE A 64 16.74 0.95 -7.91
CA ILE A 64 16.21 2.10 -7.17
C ILE A 64 16.28 1.87 -5.67
N THR A 65 16.03 0.65 -5.19
CA THR A 65 16.12 0.29 -3.76
C THR A 65 17.56 0.44 -3.26
N ILE A 66 18.54 0.01 -4.03
CA ILE A 66 19.96 0.19 -3.69
C ILE A 66 20.32 1.67 -3.61
N LEU A 67 19.94 2.46 -4.62
CA LEU A 67 20.20 3.90 -4.65
C LEU A 67 19.51 4.63 -3.48
N LEU A 68 18.28 4.26 -3.18
CA LEU A 68 17.53 4.79 -2.04
C LEU A 68 18.25 4.46 -0.72
N GLY A 69 18.67 3.22 -0.54
CA GLY A 69 19.40 2.79 0.65
C GLY A 69 20.71 3.56 0.85
N ILE A 70 21.48 3.77 -0.22
CA ILE A 70 22.71 4.58 -0.18
C ILE A 70 22.38 6.03 0.16
N THR A 71 21.38 6.64 -0.48
CA THR A 71 21.01 8.03 -0.27
C THR A 71 20.51 8.27 1.15
N VAL A 72 19.62 7.41 1.64
CA VAL A 72 19.11 7.49 3.01
C VAL A 72 20.23 7.26 4.03
N GLY A 73 21.10 6.25 3.80
CA GLY A 73 22.25 5.99 4.65
C GLY A 73 23.21 7.18 4.71
N ALA A 74 23.51 7.78 3.56
CA ALA A 74 24.38 8.96 3.49
C ALA A 74 23.76 10.21 4.16
N SER A 75 22.45 10.36 4.12
CA SER A 75 21.74 11.46 4.79
C SER A 75 21.62 11.28 6.31
N THR A 76 21.79 10.06 6.81
CA THR A 76 21.66 9.72 8.24
C THR A 76 22.97 9.98 8.98
N GLN A 77 23.37 11.24 9.07
CA GLN A 77 24.57 11.65 9.83
C GLN A 77 24.28 11.60 11.33
N ALA A 78 25.22 11.05 12.11
CA ALA A 78 25.06 10.88 13.56
C ALA A 78 24.76 12.21 14.28
N THR A 79 25.36 13.32 13.84
CA THR A 79 25.17 14.65 14.41
C THR A 79 23.75 15.22 14.21
N GLN A 80 23.07 14.79 13.17
CA GLN A 80 21.69 15.22 12.87
C GLN A 80 20.66 14.19 13.32
N PHE A 81 21.00 12.89 13.24
CA PHE A 81 20.09 11.80 13.49
C PHE A 81 20.00 11.43 14.99
N LEU A 82 21.13 11.47 15.71
CA LEU A 82 21.19 11.14 17.14
C LEU A 82 20.92 12.34 18.05
N THR A 83 20.08 13.27 17.64
CA THR A 83 19.60 14.34 18.51
C THR A 83 18.41 13.89 19.33
N LEU A 84 18.23 14.48 20.51
CA LEU A 84 17.09 14.17 21.38
C LEU A 84 15.73 14.39 20.66
N ASN A 85 15.66 15.39 19.79
CA ASN A 85 14.46 15.70 19.03
C ASN A 85 14.18 14.60 17.98
N SER A 86 15.20 14.14 17.27
CA SER A 86 15.05 13.04 16.30
C SER A 86 14.60 11.76 16.98
N ILE A 87 15.18 11.40 18.10
CA ILE A 87 14.77 10.22 18.90
C ILE A 87 13.30 10.31 19.34
N LYS A 88 12.86 11.51 19.77
CA LYS A 88 11.44 11.75 20.11
C LYS A 88 10.54 11.57 18.88
N ILE A 89 10.93 12.11 17.73
CA ILE A 89 10.15 11.97 16.47
C ILE A 89 10.03 10.51 16.06
N PHE A 90 11.11 9.73 16.12
CA PHE A 90 11.08 8.30 15.83
C PHE A 90 10.20 7.52 16.81
N GLY A 91 10.30 7.84 18.10
CA GLY A 91 9.47 7.21 19.12
C GLY A 91 7.97 7.52 18.92
N LEU A 92 7.64 8.77 18.61
CA LEU A 92 6.27 9.17 18.31
C LEU A 92 5.77 8.54 16.99
N GLY A 93 6.63 8.46 15.97
CA GLY A 93 6.31 7.78 14.71
C GLY A 93 5.99 6.31 14.92
N ALA A 94 6.86 5.58 15.63
CA ALA A 94 6.62 4.18 15.96
C ALA A 94 5.31 3.99 16.74
N LEU A 95 5.04 4.82 17.75
CA LEU A 95 3.80 4.79 18.50
C LEU A 95 2.58 5.06 17.62
N SER A 96 2.68 6.02 16.71
CA SER A 96 1.61 6.34 15.76
C SER A 96 1.29 5.16 14.84
N PHE A 97 2.28 4.42 14.36
CA PHE A 97 2.05 3.21 13.57
C PHE A 97 1.35 2.11 14.38
N VAL A 98 1.74 1.91 15.64
CA VAL A 98 1.08 0.94 16.52
C VAL A 98 -0.39 1.32 16.73
N ILE A 99 -0.66 2.58 17.04
CA ILE A 99 -2.04 3.07 17.24
C ILE A 99 -2.86 2.94 15.95
N ALA A 100 -2.31 3.33 14.80
CA ALA A 100 -3.00 3.24 13.51
C ALA A 100 -3.32 1.79 13.14
N THR A 101 -2.39 0.86 13.34
CA THR A 101 -2.60 -0.57 13.11
C THR A 101 -3.69 -1.13 14.02
N CYS A 102 -3.63 -0.85 15.32
CA CYS A 102 -4.64 -1.28 16.29
C CYS A 102 -6.02 -0.70 15.94
N ALA A 103 -6.08 0.60 15.65
CA ALA A 103 -7.32 1.27 15.28
C ALA A 103 -7.93 0.69 13.99
N GLY A 104 -7.12 0.43 12.96
CA GLY A 104 -7.57 -0.16 11.71
C GLY A 104 -8.17 -1.56 11.89
N VAL A 105 -7.49 -2.42 12.65
CA VAL A 105 -7.97 -3.78 12.96
C VAL A 105 -9.26 -3.73 13.79
N LEU A 106 -9.31 -2.88 14.81
CA LEU A 106 -10.50 -2.70 15.66
C LEU A 106 -11.67 -2.15 14.87
N PHE A 107 -11.43 -1.18 13.98
CA PHE A 107 -12.45 -0.61 13.11
C PHE A 107 -13.12 -1.67 12.23
N VAL A 108 -12.34 -2.55 11.60
CA VAL A 108 -12.90 -3.64 10.79
C VAL A 108 -13.65 -4.65 11.65
N LYS A 109 -13.17 -4.96 12.88
CA LYS A 109 -13.91 -5.80 13.82
C LYS A 109 -15.27 -5.18 14.19
N LEU A 110 -15.29 -3.88 14.50
CA LEU A 110 -16.52 -3.17 14.81
C LEU A 110 -17.46 -3.14 13.61
N PHE A 111 -16.92 -2.88 12.41
CA PHE A 111 -17.68 -2.89 11.17
C PHE A 111 -18.31 -4.26 10.88
N ASN A 112 -17.60 -5.34 11.20
CA ASN A 112 -18.11 -6.71 11.07
C ASN A 112 -19.29 -7.04 12.00
N LEU A 113 -19.56 -6.24 13.05
CA LEU A 113 -20.77 -6.40 13.86
C LEU A 113 -22.05 -5.98 13.11
N ILE A 114 -21.90 -5.06 12.14
CA ILE A 114 -23.00 -4.56 11.32
C ILE A 114 -23.23 -5.45 10.10
N LEU A 115 -22.17 -6.16 9.65
CA LEU A 115 -22.22 -7.02 8.47
C LEU A 115 -22.84 -8.37 8.79
N LYS A 116 -23.67 -8.87 7.87
CA LYS A 116 -24.28 -10.22 7.96
C LYS A 116 -23.21 -11.31 7.84
N ASP A 117 -23.47 -12.44 8.48
CA ASP A 117 -22.63 -13.63 8.37
C ASP A 117 -22.51 -14.06 6.89
N GLY A 118 -21.27 -14.27 6.44
CA GLY A 118 -20.92 -14.54 5.04
C GLY A 118 -20.29 -13.35 4.29
N ASN A 119 -20.52 -12.10 4.73
CA ASN A 119 -19.94 -10.89 4.15
C ASN A 119 -18.86 -10.25 5.05
N LYS A 120 -18.46 -10.91 6.11
CA LYS A 120 -17.46 -10.41 7.06
C LYS A 120 -16.09 -10.23 6.38
N ILE A 121 -15.44 -9.13 6.71
CA ILE A 121 -14.12 -8.76 6.19
C ILE A 121 -13.06 -9.27 7.17
N ASN A 122 -11.95 -9.80 6.67
CA ASN A 122 -10.85 -10.17 7.53
C ASN A 122 -10.27 -8.92 8.23
N PRO A 123 -10.19 -8.89 9.58
CA PRO A 123 -9.69 -7.73 10.32
C PRO A 123 -8.28 -7.29 9.94
N LEU A 124 -7.42 -8.18 9.45
CA LEU A 124 -6.08 -7.87 8.98
C LEU A 124 -6.08 -6.89 7.79
N ILE A 125 -7.19 -6.78 7.05
CA ILE A 125 -7.32 -5.77 5.98
C ILE A 125 -7.33 -4.36 6.56
N GLY A 126 -7.81 -4.17 7.80
CA GLY A 126 -7.77 -2.89 8.49
C GLY A 126 -6.36 -2.38 8.78
N ASN A 127 -5.40 -3.27 9.03
CA ASN A 127 -3.98 -2.91 9.14
C ASN A 127 -3.45 -2.24 7.86
N ALA A 128 -3.95 -2.62 6.71
CA ALA A 128 -3.50 -2.08 5.43
C ALA A 128 -3.92 -0.61 5.20
N GLY A 129 -4.82 -0.06 6.01
CA GLY A 129 -5.17 1.37 5.98
C GLY A 129 -4.06 2.31 6.44
N VAL A 130 -2.99 1.78 7.04
CA VAL A 130 -1.77 2.54 7.34
C VAL A 130 -1.08 2.95 6.05
N SER A 131 -0.65 4.22 5.97
CA SER A 131 -0.02 4.84 4.79
C SER A 131 1.41 4.34 4.53
N ALA A 132 1.62 3.03 4.49
CA ALA A 132 2.90 2.37 4.20
C ALA A 132 2.73 1.41 3.02
N VAL A 133 2.68 1.95 1.81
CA VAL A 133 2.44 1.19 0.57
C VAL A 133 3.77 0.65 0.02
N PRO A 134 3.85 -0.62 -0.33
CA PRO A 134 2.87 -1.71 -0.19
C PRO A 134 3.05 -2.54 1.09
N ASP A 135 3.86 -2.08 2.03
CA ASP A 135 4.39 -2.90 3.13
C ASP A 135 3.31 -3.35 4.11
N SER A 136 2.41 -2.45 4.52
CA SER A 136 1.33 -2.83 5.45
C SER A 136 0.37 -3.88 4.83
N ALA A 137 0.12 -3.83 3.53
CA ALA A 137 -0.65 -4.85 2.82
C ALA A 137 0.10 -6.20 2.75
N ARG A 138 1.42 -6.17 2.56
CA ARG A 138 2.26 -7.38 2.57
C ARG A 138 2.30 -8.01 3.96
N ILE A 139 2.43 -7.21 5.02
CA ILE A 139 2.38 -7.70 6.40
C ILE A 139 1.04 -8.38 6.68
N SER A 140 -0.07 -7.75 6.27
CA SER A 140 -1.40 -8.37 6.40
C SER A 140 -1.49 -9.72 5.68
N GLN A 141 -0.85 -9.86 4.51
CA GLN A 141 -0.75 -11.13 3.78
C GLN A 141 0.08 -12.16 4.54
N VAL A 142 1.28 -11.80 5.01
CA VAL A 142 2.19 -12.72 5.72
C VAL A 142 1.52 -13.25 6.98
N VAL A 143 1.01 -12.36 7.83
CA VAL A 143 0.30 -12.75 9.06
C VAL A 143 -0.94 -13.56 8.73
N GLY A 144 -1.69 -13.21 7.68
CA GLY A 144 -2.86 -13.97 7.25
C GLY A 144 -2.55 -15.41 6.87
N LEU A 145 -1.44 -15.64 6.16
CA LEU A 145 -1.00 -16.98 5.75
C LEU A 145 -0.47 -17.84 6.92
N GLU A 146 0.03 -17.22 7.99
CA GLU A 146 0.42 -17.95 9.21
C GLU A 146 -0.78 -18.62 9.89
N TYR A 147 -1.97 -18.00 9.80
CA TYR A 147 -3.20 -18.55 10.39
C TYR A 147 -4.01 -19.40 9.41
N ASP A 148 -4.01 -19.04 8.14
CA ASP A 148 -4.73 -19.77 7.07
C ASP A 148 -3.96 -19.68 5.75
N PRO A 149 -3.18 -20.73 5.39
CA PRO A 149 -2.37 -20.77 4.18
C PRO A 149 -3.15 -20.64 2.86
N THR A 150 -4.47 -20.77 2.91
CA THR A 150 -5.34 -20.66 1.73
C THR A 150 -5.94 -19.27 1.52
N ASN A 151 -5.82 -18.39 2.52
CA ASN A 151 -6.47 -17.08 2.51
C ASN A 151 -5.54 -15.95 2.06
N TYR A 152 -5.51 -15.71 0.77
CA TYR A 152 -4.71 -14.63 0.17
C TYR A 152 -5.39 -13.27 0.35
N LEU A 153 -4.80 -12.41 1.21
CA LEU A 153 -5.35 -11.10 1.59
C LEU A 153 -4.77 -9.93 0.79
N LEU A 154 -3.58 -10.09 0.18
CA LEU A 154 -2.82 -8.99 -0.43
C LEU A 154 -3.65 -8.12 -1.37
N MET A 155 -4.36 -8.74 -2.30
CA MET A 155 -5.14 -7.99 -3.31
C MET A 155 -6.29 -7.20 -2.69
N HIS A 156 -6.88 -7.72 -1.61
CA HIS A 156 -7.94 -7.03 -0.87
C HIS A 156 -7.38 -5.92 0.03
N ALA A 157 -6.19 -6.13 0.58
CA ALA A 157 -5.50 -5.17 1.44
C ALA A 157 -4.92 -3.97 0.65
N MET A 158 -4.60 -4.14 -0.63
CA MET A 158 -4.06 -3.05 -1.46
C MET A 158 -5.04 -1.88 -1.65
N GLY A 159 -6.35 -2.11 -1.69
CA GLY A 159 -7.35 -1.05 -1.79
C GLY A 159 -7.28 -0.06 -0.62
N PRO A 160 -7.51 -0.50 0.62
CA PRO A 160 -7.33 0.33 1.82
C PRO A 160 -5.94 0.94 1.94
N ASN A 161 -4.90 0.23 1.51
CA ASN A 161 -3.52 0.69 1.56
C ASN A 161 -3.29 1.92 0.66
N VAL A 162 -3.77 1.87 -0.59
CA VAL A 162 -3.72 3.02 -1.51
C VAL A 162 -4.59 4.17 -1.00
N ALA A 163 -5.78 3.86 -0.47
CA ALA A 163 -6.67 4.87 0.12
C ALA A 163 -6.01 5.58 1.32
N GLY A 164 -5.24 4.86 2.15
CA GLY A 164 -4.46 5.44 3.25
C GLY A 164 -3.43 6.47 2.78
N VAL A 165 -2.76 6.20 1.66
CA VAL A 165 -1.82 7.16 1.05
C VAL A 165 -2.54 8.40 0.52
N ILE A 166 -3.66 8.22 -0.18
CA ILE A 166 -4.47 9.35 -0.68
C ILE A 166 -4.94 10.23 0.50
N GLY A 167 -5.34 9.60 1.61
CA GLY A 167 -5.82 10.32 2.78
C GLY A 167 -4.73 11.02 3.59
N SER A 168 -3.45 10.62 3.45
CA SER A 168 -2.31 11.21 4.16
C SER A 168 -1.48 12.18 3.31
N ALA A 169 -1.73 12.28 2.02
CA ALA A 169 -1.06 13.18 1.09
C ALA A 169 -1.70 14.57 1.04
#